data_01ecc9ee197181f28b007aa33b2bfabc
#
_entry.id   01ecc9ee197181f28b007aa33b2bfabc
#
_cell.length_a   1.000
_cell.length_b   1.000
_cell.length_c   1.000
_cell.angle_alpha   90.00
_cell.angle_beta   90.00
_cell.angle_gamma   90.00
#
_symmetry.space_group_name_H-M   'P 1'
#
loop_
_entity.id
_entity.type
_entity.pdbx_description
1 polymer ?
#
loop_
_entity_poly.entity_id
_entity_poly.type
_entity_poly.pdbx_seq_one_letter_code
_entity_poly.pdbx_strand_id
1 'polypeptide(L)'
;MTPNAGGLPAGFRIVCDDDMLRITHARGTAPRHIVSFTGVGHGLNGVQAEEFRRSLDSLTVADATYVIDKCRSWFNVTEARIVGHLTALCAGSSRTITLGNSMGGFGAFYFASALPHCRRAIAFVPQFSVNPEYMPPSEGRWLEHRRGILHHRITHALQHASDDVDYIAFFGANDRLDMQHAQLILRNGTRRTWVYLLDGHTHDVVTAIKRAGCLPKLLGLLTSEEGFEPDRILQFLRMHNLQVTLGMPHGALAT
;
A
#
# COMPACT_ATOMS: atom_id res chain seq x y z
N MET A 1 21.58 26.37 -11.33
CA MET A 1 20.87 25.43 -12.21
C MET A 1 19.48 25.24 -11.64
N THR A 2 18.47 25.87 -12.25
CA THR A 2 17.06 25.70 -11.87
C THR A 2 16.64 24.25 -12.15
N PRO A 3 15.95 23.56 -11.22
CA PRO A 3 15.46 22.23 -11.49
C PRO A 3 14.42 22.31 -12.61
N ASN A 4 14.64 21.50 -13.62
CA ASN A 4 13.77 21.32 -14.76
C ASN A 4 12.35 21.04 -14.27
N ALA A 5 11.42 21.94 -14.54
CA ALA A 5 9.99 21.72 -14.39
C ALA A 5 9.55 20.71 -15.46
N GLY A 6 9.84 19.45 -15.22
CA GLY A 6 9.33 18.34 -16.02
C GLY A 6 7.82 18.36 -15.93
N GLY A 7 7.14 18.78 -17.00
CA GLY A 7 5.68 18.77 -17.10
C GLY A 7 5.16 17.37 -16.78
N LEU A 8 3.99 17.30 -16.16
CA LEU A 8 3.31 16.03 -15.92
C LEU A 8 3.08 15.31 -17.27
N PRO A 9 3.19 13.98 -17.32
CA PRO A 9 2.85 13.21 -18.51
C PRO A 9 1.42 13.49 -18.98
N ALA A 10 1.17 13.34 -20.28
CA ALA A 10 -0.16 13.52 -20.84
C ALA A 10 -1.19 12.67 -20.09
N GLY A 11 -2.32 13.28 -19.71
CA GLY A 11 -3.38 12.62 -18.92
C GLY A 11 -3.23 12.73 -17.39
N PHE A 12 -2.08 13.22 -16.88
CA PHE A 12 -1.91 13.50 -15.45
C PHE A 12 -2.40 14.91 -15.11
N ARG A 13 -3.09 15.02 -13.98
CA ARG A 13 -3.45 16.31 -13.38
C ARG A 13 -3.08 16.35 -11.90
N ILE A 14 -2.74 17.49 -11.41
CA ILE A 14 -2.61 17.77 -9.97
C ILE A 14 -4.01 18.00 -9.42
N VAL A 15 -4.38 17.23 -8.39
CA VAL A 15 -5.63 17.39 -7.66
C VAL A 15 -5.42 18.29 -6.43
N CYS A 16 -4.29 18.09 -5.75
CA CYS A 16 -3.84 18.86 -4.60
C CYS A 16 -2.32 18.87 -4.59
N ASP A 17 -1.69 20.00 -4.31
CA ASP A 17 -0.24 20.10 -4.11
C ASP A 17 0.08 21.31 -3.22
N ASP A 18 0.33 21.05 -1.94
CA ASP A 18 0.77 22.04 -0.96
C ASP A 18 1.92 21.48 -0.09
N ASP A 19 2.26 22.13 0.99
CA ASP A 19 3.40 21.74 1.84
C ASP A 19 3.20 20.40 2.55
N MET A 20 1.94 19.96 2.73
CA MET A 20 1.63 18.74 3.50
C MET A 20 1.22 17.56 2.64
N LEU A 21 0.54 17.79 1.52
CA LEU A 21 -0.12 16.77 0.74
C LEU A 21 0.03 17.01 -0.75
N ARG A 22 0.39 15.97 -1.50
CA ARG A 22 0.27 15.99 -2.95
C ARG A 22 -0.60 14.83 -3.40
N ILE A 23 -1.58 15.12 -4.24
CA ILE A 23 -2.42 14.15 -4.92
C ILE A 23 -2.35 14.42 -6.41
N THR A 24 -1.93 13.43 -7.18
CA THR A 24 -1.95 13.44 -8.64
C THR A 24 -2.88 12.36 -9.15
N HIS A 25 -3.52 12.59 -10.27
CA HIS A 25 -4.49 11.69 -10.87
C HIS A 25 -4.22 11.51 -12.36
N ALA A 26 -4.24 10.27 -12.83
CA ALA A 26 -4.18 9.87 -14.22
C ALA A 26 -5.51 9.19 -14.58
N ARG A 27 -6.18 9.70 -15.62
CA ARG A 27 -7.44 9.13 -16.08
C ARG A 27 -7.18 7.93 -16.98
N GLY A 28 -7.86 6.84 -16.69
CA GLY A 28 -7.93 5.64 -17.53
C GLY A 28 -9.19 5.58 -18.39
N THR A 29 -9.44 4.43 -18.98
CA THR A 29 -10.61 4.15 -19.83
C THR A 29 -11.52 3.07 -19.24
N ALA A 30 -11.04 2.31 -18.25
CA ALA A 30 -11.84 1.31 -17.55
C ALA A 30 -12.50 1.89 -16.29
N PRO A 31 -13.65 1.37 -15.86
CA PRO A 31 -14.38 1.87 -14.69
C PRO A 31 -13.74 1.43 -13.35
N ARG A 32 -12.43 1.22 -13.32
CA ARG A 32 -11.65 0.84 -12.14
C ARG A 32 -10.77 1.96 -11.70
N HIS A 33 -10.46 2.02 -10.40
CA HIS A 33 -9.60 3.02 -9.81
C HIS A 33 -8.53 2.38 -8.92
N ILE A 34 -7.27 2.69 -9.16
CA ILE A 34 -6.15 2.28 -8.30
C ILE A 34 -5.65 3.51 -7.56
N VAL A 35 -5.63 3.45 -6.24
CA VAL A 35 -5.08 4.50 -5.38
C VAL A 35 -3.76 4.02 -4.80
N SER A 36 -2.65 4.63 -5.22
CA SER A 36 -1.30 4.32 -4.76
C SER A 36 -0.85 5.32 -3.71
N PHE A 37 -0.48 4.81 -2.53
CA PHE A 37 0.05 5.60 -1.42
C PHE A 37 1.57 5.47 -1.37
N THR A 38 2.26 6.59 -1.22
CA THR A 38 3.72 6.66 -1.26
C THR A 38 4.32 6.45 0.14
N GLY A 39 5.42 5.71 0.19
CA GLY A 39 6.23 5.53 1.38
C GLY A 39 7.03 6.77 1.79
N VAL A 40 7.93 6.61 2.77
CA VAL A 40 8.77 7.72 3.26
C VAL A 40 9.83 8.19 2.24
N GLY A 41 10.02 7.47 1.13
CA GLY A 41 11.00 7.83 0.10
C GLY A 41 12.43 7.35 0.38
N HIS A 42 12.64 6.48 1.36
CA HIS A 42 13.97 6.02 1.76
C HIS A 42 14.78 5.42 0.58
N GLY A 43 14.15 4.60 -0.24
CA GLY A 43 14.77 4.00 -1.43
C GLY A 43 15.15 4.99 -2.54
N LEU A 44 14.75 6.25 -2.41
CA LEU A 44 15.02 7.35 -3.36
C LEU A 44 15.75 8.52 -2.67
N ASN A 45 16.62 8.23 -1.70
CA ASN A 45 17.38 9.23 -0.94
C ASN A 45 16.48 10.32 -0.28
N GLY A 46 15.33 9.91 0.24
CA GLY A 46 14.38 10.80 0.89
C GLY A 46 13.40 11.51 -0.07
N VAL A 47 13.53 11.30 -1.37
CA VAL A 47 12.59 11.88 -2.35
C VAL A 47 11.33 11.02 -2.42
N GLN A 48 10.18 11.62 -2.17
CA GLN A 48 8.89 10.98 -2.40
C GLN A 48 8.45 11.19 -3.86
N ALA A 49 8.05 10.10 -4.50
CA ALA A 49 7.55 10.10 -5.88
C ALA A 49 6.31 9.22 -5.99
N GLU A 50 5.59 9.29 -7.09
CA GLU A 50 4.44 8.42 -7.36
C GLU A 50 4.92 6.96 -7.47
N GLU A 51 4.80 6.21 -6.35
CA GLU A 51 5.20 4.81 -6.30
C GLU A 51 4.31 3.94 -7.20
N PHE A 52 4.89 2.90 -7.76
CA PHE A 52 4.27 1.97 -8.71
C PHE A 52 3.82 2.58 -10.04
N ARG A 53 3.97 3.89 -10.28
CA ARG A 53 3.49 4.54 -11.50
C ARG A 53 3.91 3.81 -12.77
N ARG A 54 5.23 3.57 -12.96
CA ARG A 54 5.73 2.90 -14.18
C ARG A 54 5.15 1.50 -14.37
N SER A 55 4.93 0.78 -13.27
CA SER A 55 4.35 -0.57 -13.32
C SER A 55 2.85 -0.54 -13.62
N LEU A 56 2.14 0.47 -13.12
CA LEU A 56 0.72 0.66 -13.38
C LEU A 56 0.47 1.19 -14.80
N ASP A 57 1.27 2.14 -15.29
CA ASP A 57 1.17 2.68 -16.66
C ASP A 57 1.27 1.56 -17.72
N SER A 58 2.05 0.51 -17.44
CA SER A 58 2.20 -0.64 -18.34
C SER A 58 1.06 -1.66 -18.29
N LEU A 59 0.20 -1.59 -17.28
CA LEU A 59 -0.76 -2.66 -16.97
C LEU A 59 -2.21 -2.25 -17.13
N THR A 60 -2.52 -0.97 -16.97
CA THR A 60 -3.89 -0.65 -16.69
C THR A 60 -4.44 0.45 -17.58
N VAL A 61 -5.66 0.22 -18.00
CA VAL A 61 -6.57 1.22 -18.50
C VAL A 61 -7.40 1.86 -17.37
N ALA A 62 -7.10 1.53 -16.12
CA ALA A 62 -7.79 2.02 -14.92
C ALA A 62 -7.40 3.47 -14.61
N ASP A 63 -8.27 4.21 -13.93
CA ASP A 63 -7.90 5.46 -13.28
C ASP A 63 -6.83 5.17 -12.22
N ALA A 64 -5.81 6.03 -12.12
CA ALA A 64 -4.77 5.92 -11.12
C ALA A 64 -4.64 7.24 -10.34
N THR A 65 -4.66 7.15 -9.02
CA THR A 65 -4.41 8.30 -8.13
C THR A 65 -3.22 8.00 -7.24
N TYR A 66 -2.31 8.96 -7.11
CA TYR A 66 -1.11 8.84 -6.30
C TYR A 66 -1.19 9.85 -5.16
N VAL A 67 -0.99 9.35 -3.93
CA VAL A 67 -1.10 10.13 -2.70
C VAL A 67 0.26 10.17 -2.02
N ILE A 68 0.80 11.37 -1.82
CA ILE A 68 2.06 11.64 -1.15
C ILE A 68 1.79 12.45 0.12
N ASP A 69 1.93 11.83 1.29
CA ASP A 69 2.00 12.53 2.58
C ASP A 69 3.40 13.14 2.75
N LYS A 70 3.54 14.42 2.43
CA LYS A 70 4.82 15.14 2.51
C LYS A 70 5.33 15.28 3.96
N CYS A 71 4.41 15.24 4.92
CA CYS A 71 4.74 15.28 6.35
C CYS A 71 5.33 13.96 6.86
N ARG A 72 5.23 12.88 6.10
CA ARG A 72 5.61 11.52 6.54
C ARG A 72 4.99 11.15 7.89
N SER A 73 3.71 11.55 8.05
CA SER A 73 2.95 11.40 9.30
C SER A 73 2.17 10.09 9.38
N TRP A 74 2.42 9.14 8.48
CA TRP A 74 1.52 7.99 8.27
C TRP A 74 0.08 8.47 8.09
N PHE A 75 -0.07 9.56 7.30
CA PHE A 75 -1.34 10.17 6.92
C PHE A 75 -2.14 10.78 8.09
N ASN A 76 -1.63 10.75 9.33
CA ASN A 76 -2.33 11.29 10.51
C ASN A 76 -2.69 12.78 10.39
N VAL A 77 -1.82 13.57 9.77
CA VAL A 77 -2.03 15.03 9.60
C VAL A 77 -2.97 15.33 8.44
N THR A 78 -2.99 14.47 7.41
CA THR A 78 -3.66 14.72 6.14
C THR A 78 -4.92 13.86 5.92
N GLU A 79 -5.26 12.99 6.87
CA GLU A 79 -6.30 11.96 6.79
C GLU A 79 -7.62 12.47 6.23
N ALA A 80 -8.26 13.45 6.86
CA ALA A 80 -9.59 13.94 6.46
C ALA A 80 -9.57 14.55 5.04
N ARG A 81 -8.47 15.23 4.66
CA ARG A 81 -8.30 15.80 3.32
C ARG A 81 -8.18 14.71 2.26
N ILE A 82 -7.40 13.67 2.56
CA ILE A 82 -7.23 12.51 1.68
C ILE A 82 -8.59 11.84 1.44
N VAL A 83 -9.34 11.54 2.52
CA VAL A 83 -10.68 10.95 2.41
C VAL A 83 -11.58 11.80 1.52
N GLY A 84 -11.64 13.12 1.73
CA GLY A 84 -12.46 14.02 0.93
C GLY A 84 -12.13 13.98 -0.56
N HIS A 85 -10.83 14.08 -0.91
CA HIS A 85 -10.39 14.03 -2.31
C HIS A 85 -10.64 12.66 -2.95
N LEU A 86 -10.28 11.57 -2.26
CA LEU A 86 -10.38 10.23 -2.81
C LEU A 86 -11.82 9.77 -2.95
N THR A 87 -12.70 10.10 -2.01
CA THR A 87 -14.15 9.80 -2.12
C THR A 87 -14.73 10.40 -3.40
N ALA A 88 -14.40 11.66 -3.69
CA ALA A 88 -14.86 12.33 -4.90
C ALA A 88 -14.29 11.70 -6.18
N LEU A 89 -12.99 11.34 -6.18
CA LEU A 89 -12.33 10.73 -7.33
C LEU A 89 -12.82 9.31 -7.61
N CYS A 90 -13.09 8.52 -6.56
CA CYS A 90 -13.49 7.12 -6.68
C CYS A 90 -14.99 6.91 -6.86
N ALA A 91 -15.83 7.94 -6.66
CA ALA A 91 -17.30 7.82 -6.64
C ALA A 91 -17.90 7.20 -7.91
N GLY A 92 -17.29 7.47 -9.08
CA GLY A 92 -17.74 6.94 -10.38
C GLY A 92 -17.15 5.58 -10.76
N SER A 93 -16.30 5.00 -9.91
CA SER A 93 -15.62 3.75 -10.21
C SER A 93 -16.46 2.55 -9.81
N SER A 94 -16.48 1.50 -10.61
CA SER A 94 -17.15 0.23 -10.26
C SER A 94 -16.37 -0.55 -9.20
N ARG A 95 -15.05 -0.31 -9.12
CA ARG A 95 -14.13 -0.96 -8.18
C ARG A 95 -12.94 -0.08 -7.87
N THR A 96 -12.64 0.07 -6.59
CA THR A 96 -11.44 0.73 -6.10
C THR A 96 -10.47 -0.32 -5.51
N ILE A 97 -9.17 -0.10 -5.73
CA ILE A 97 -8.08 -0.91 -5.17
C ILE A 97 -7.07 0.06 -4.57
N THR A 98 -6.62 -0.21 -3.35
CA THR A 98 -5.54 0.56 -2.72
C THR A 98 -4.22 -0.21 -2.80
N LEU A 99 -3.12 0.52 -2.97
CA LEU A 99 -1.79 -0.04 -3.16
C LEU A 99 -0.75 0.82 -2.43
N GLY A 100 0.26 0.20 -1.81
CA GLY A 100 1.33 0.98 -1.21
C GLY A 100 2.49 0.14 -0.69
N ASN A 101 3.62 0.82 -0.43
CA ASN A 101 4.81 0.22 0.13
C ASN A 101 5.20 0.93 1.42
N SER A 102 5.59 0.18 2.47
CA SER A 102 6.01 0.72 3.76
C SER A 102 4.94 1.64 4.38
N MET A 103 5.23 2.92 4.63
CA MET A 103 4.23 3.91 5.05
C MET A 103 3.04 3.96 4.07
N GLY A 104 3.30 3.84 2.77
CA GLY A 104 2.24 3.75 1.76
C GLY A 104 1.37 2.50 1.92
N GLY A 105 1.97 1.37 2.31
CA GLY A 105 1.25 0.14 2.62
C GLY A 105 0.33 0.27 3.83
N PHE A 106 0.76 1.01 4.87
CA PHE A 106 -0.09 1.40 5.98
C PHE A 106 -1.30 2.19 5.49
N GLY A 107 -1.08 3.23 4.64
CA GLY A 107 -2.15 4.02 4.05
C GLY A 107 -3.09 3.18 3.18
N ALA A 108 -2.55 2.28 2.37
CA ALA A 108 -3.36 1.40 1.53
C ALA A 108 -4.34 0.56 2.35
N PHE A 109 -3.92 0.04 3.50
CA PHE A 109 -4.79 -0.72 4.39
C PHE A 109 -5.81 0.17 5.10
N TYR A 110 -5.37 1.31 5.65
CA TYR A 110 -6.24 2.19 6.41
C TYR A 110 -7.36 2.78 5.56
N PHE A 111 -7.03 3.33 4.39
CA PHE A 111 -8.02 4.01 3.55
C PHE A 111 -8.94 3.06 2.78
N ALA A 112 -8.63 1.76 2.71
CA ALA A 112 -9.42 0.82 1.93
C ALA A 112 -10.91 0.80 2.35
N SER A 113 -11.20 0.80 3.65
CA SER A 113 -12.57 0.78 4.15
C SER A 113 -13.30 2.13 4.04
N ALA A 114 -12.54 3.24 3.89
CA ALA A 114 -13.10 4.58 3.75
C ALA A 114 -13.45 4.95 2.29
N LEU A 115 -12.97 4.17 1.31
CA LEU A 115 -13.14 4.51 -0.09
C LEU A 115 -14.33 3.79 -0.74
N PRO A 116 -15.11 4.49 -1.60
CA PRO A 116 -16.21 3.88 -2.32
C PRO A 116 -15.76 2.67 -3.14
N HIS A 117 -16.54 1.60 -3.08
CA HIS A 117 -16.33 0.38 -3.89
C HIS A 117 -14.95 -0.26 -3.74
N CYS A 118 -14.22 0.01 -2.66
CA CYS A 118 -12.94 -0.63 -2.42
C CYS A 118 -13.15 -2.13 -2.11
N ARG A 119 -12.46 -2.97 -2.86
CA ARG A 119 -12.55 -4.42 -2.73
C ARG A 119 -11.22 -5.09 -2.42
N ARG A 120 -10.12 -4.35 -2.53
CA ARG A 120 -8.78 -4.91 -2.31
C ARG A 120 -7.80 -3.84 -1.85
N ALA A 121 -7.03 -4.18 -0.84
CA ALA A 121 -5.91 -3.40 -0.32
C ALA A 121 -4.63 -4.22 -0.44
N ILE A 122 -3.61 -3.67 -1.11
CA ILE A 122 -2.36 -4.35 -1.42
C ILE A 122 -1.23 -3.57 -0.74
N ALA A 123 -0.48 -4.23 0.13
CA ALA A 123 0.55 -3.58 0.90
C ALA A 123 1.87 -4.39 0.87
N PHE A 124 2.95 -3.73 0.52
CA PHE A 124 4.29 -4.29 0.62
C PHE A 124 4.95 -3.73 1.88
N VAL A 125 5.43 -4.60 2.75
CA VAL A 125 6.09 -4.32 4.03
C VAL A 125 5.41 -3.21 4.86
N PRO A 126 4.07 -3.25 5.03
CA PRO A 126 3.37 -2.20 5.76
C PRO A 126 3.73 -2.22 7.23
N GLN A 127 3.86 -1.04 7.86
CA GLN A 127 3.78 -0.98 9.31
C GLN A 127 2.33 -1.25 9.75
N PHE A 128 2.14 -2.07 10.79
CA PHE A 128 0.83 -2.21 11.44
C PHE A 128 0.41 -0.92 12.13
N SER A 129 1.37 -0.33 12.87
CA SER A 129 1.18 0.94 13.57
C SER A 129 2.51 1.66 13.76
N VAL A 130 2.44 2.99 13.90
CA VAL A 130 3.51 3.86 14.38
C VAL A 130 3.11 4.58 15.67
N ASN A 131 1.89 4.35 16.15
CA ASN A 131 1.47 4.78 17.49
C ASN A 131 2.20 3.95 18.55
N PRO A 132 2.88 4.57 19.52
CA PRO A 132 3.63 3.85 20.59
C PRO A 132 2.82 2.79 21.34
N GLU A 133 1.50 2.96 21.45
CA GLU A 133 0.62 2.01 22.15
C GLU A 133 0.34 0.73 21.35
N TYR A 134 0.45 0.79 20.01
CA TYR A 134 0.03 -0.29 19.10
C TYR A 134 1.16 -0.84 18.25
N MET A 135 2.30 -0.15 18.19
CA MET A 135 3.44 -0.62 17.41
C MET A 135 4.23 -1.71 18.16
N PRO A 136 5.06 -2.51 17.47
CA PRO A 136 5.99 -3.41 18.13
C PRO A 136 6.90 -2.66 19.13
N PRO A 137 7.11 -3.18 20.35
CA PRO A 137 7.93 -2.49 21.37
C PRO A 137 9.37 -2.21 20.92
N SER A 138 9.91 -3.04 20.03
CA SER A 138 11.27 -2.89 19.50
C SER A 138 11.36 -2.01 18.25
N GLU A 139 10.24 -1.42 17.77
CA GLU A 139 10.23 -0.59 16.57
C GLU A 139 10.91 0.75 16.81
N GLY A 140 12.14 0.87 16.35
CA GLY A 140 12.97 2.07 16.48
C GLY A 140 13.16 2.86 15.17
N ARG A 141 12.61 2.38 14.05
CA ARG A 141 12.76 3.01 12.73
C ARG A 141 11.95 4.32 12.63
N TRP A 142 12.41 5.22 11.80
CA TRP A 142 11.68 6.44 11.41
C TRP A 142 11.36 7.40 12.57
N LEU A 143 12.17 7.40 13.62
CA LEU A 143 11.94 8.22 14.83
C LEU A 143 11.82 9.72 14.52
N GLU A 144 12.62 10.23 13.56
CA GLU A 144 12.57 11.63 13.15
C GLU A 144 11.20 12.03 12.59
N HIS A 145 10.56 11.16 11.82
CA HIS A 145 9.22 11.42 11.25
C HIS A 145 8.13 11.18 12.28
N ARG A 146 8.25 10.08 13.06
CA ARG A 146 7.25 9.70 14.07
C ARG A 146 7.10 10.73 15.19
N ARG A 147 8.21 11.37 15.60
CA ARG A 147 8.18 12.44 16.62
C ARG A 147 7.37 13.67 16.19
N GLY A 148 7.19 13.88 14.89
CA GLY A 148 6.34 14.94 14.36
C GLY A 148 4.83 14.64 14.43
N ILE A 149 4.42 13.42 14.79
CA ILE A 149 3.02 13.05 14.90
C ILE A 149 2.54 13.39 16.32
N LEU A 150 1.96 14.58 16.49
CA LEU A 150 1.46 15.03 17.78
C LEU A 150 0.17 14.32 18.22
N HIS A 151 -0.64 13.91 17.27
CA HIS A 151 -1.92 13.23 17.50
C HIS A 151 -2.04 12.02 16.58
N HIS A 152 -2.04 10.82 17.16
CA HIS A 152 -2.26 9.57 16.46
C HIS A 152 -3.76 9.32 16.22
N ARG A 153 -4.35 10.02 15.24
CA ARG A 153 -5.74 9.82 14.82
C ARG A 153 -5.94 8.43 14.23
N ILE A 154 -4.92 7.97 13.50
CA ILE A 154 -4.86 6.62 12.97
C ILE A 154 -4.01 5.79 13.94
N THR A 155 -4.65 4.93 14.71
CA THR A 155 -3.97 4.10 15.71
C THR A 155 -3.24 2.93 15.08
N HIS A 156 -3.83 2.30 14.07
CA HIS A 156 -3.19 1.24 13.30
C HIS A 156 -3.83 1.06 11.90
N ALA A 157 -3.12 0.41 11.00
CA ALA A 157 -3.51 0.28 9.59
C ALA A 157 -4.87 -0.43 9.35
N LEU A 158 -5.30 -1.29 10.27
CA LEU A 158 -6.54 -2.04 10.19
C LEU A 158 -7.64 -1.52 11.13
N GLN A 159 -7.55 -0.26 11.59
CA GLN A 159 -8.47 0.36 12.56
C GLN A 159 -9.95 0.26 12.11
N HIS A 160 -10.20 0.29 10.83
CA HIS A 160 -11.54 0.23 10.23
C HIS A 160 -11.65 -0.92 9.21
N ALA A 161 -10.89 -2.00 9.42
CA ALA A 161 -10.90 -3.11 8.48
C ALA A 161 -12.32 -3.71 8.32
N SER A 162 -12.67 -4.02 7.08
CA SER A 162 -13.98 -4.56 6.69
C SER A 162 -13.84 -5.93 6.05
N ASP A 163 -14.77 -6.85 6.30
CA ASP A 163 -14.85 -8.15 5.64
C ASP A 163 -15.21 -8.08 4.14
N ASP A 164 -15.55 -6.89 3.64
CA ASP A 164 -15.80 -6.67 2.20
C ASP A 164 -14.52 -6.40 1.40
N VAL A 165 -13.36 -6.25 2.07
CA VAL A 165 -12.06 -5.92 1.48
C VAL A 165 -11.07 -7.05 1.65
N ASP A 166 -10.38 -7.43 0.56
CA ASP A 166 -9.21 -8.31 0.60
C ASP A 166 -7.99 -7.52 1.05
N TYR A 167 -7.41 -7.82 2.21
CA TYR A 167 -6.17 -7.23 2.71
C TYR A 167 -5.00 -8.16 2.41
N ILE A 168 -4.10 -7.73 1.55
CA ILE A 168 -3.00 -8.55 1.03
C ILE A 168 -1.68 -7.88 1.38
N ALA A 169 -0.90 -8.50 2.25
CA ALA A 169 0.41 -8.00 2.65
C ALA A 169 1.54 -8.91 2.17
N PHE A 170 2.67 -8.30 1.82
CA PHE A 170 3.91 -9.00 1.48
C PHE A 170 5.02 -8.53 2.42
N PHE A 171 5.74 -9.45 3.05
CA PHE A 171 6.84 -9.15 3.97
C PHE A 171 8.07 -9.99 3.66
N GLY A 172 9.25 -9.47 4.00
CA GLY A 172 10.47 -10.26 4.05
C GLY A 172 10.55 -11.03 5.37
N ALA A 173 10.73 -12.34 5.29
CA ALA A 173 10.79 -13.19 6.47
C ALA A 173 12.05 -12.99 7.33
N ASN A 174 13.09 -12.37 6.77
CA ASN A 174 14.37 -12.17 7.44
C ASN A 174 14.50 -10.83 8.18
N ASP A 175 13.46 -9.98 8.16
CA ASP A 175 13.40 -8.75 8.95
C ASP A 175 12.57 -8.97 10.21
N ARG A 176 13.21 -8.91 11.38
CA ARG A 176 12.53 -9.15 12.67
C ARG A 176 11.41 -8.14 12.95
N LEU A 177 11.60 -6.87 12.59
CA LEU A 177 10.60 -5.83 12.83
C LEU A 177 9.42 -5.99 11.89
N ASP A 178 9.67 -6.29 10.62
CA ASP A 178 8.63 -6.56 9.64
C ASP A 178 7.80 -7.79 10.04
N MET A 179 8.45 -8.85 10.56
CA MET A 179 7.75 -10.03 11.07
C MET A 179 6.84 -9.71 12.26
N GLN A 180 7.23 -8.77 13.14
CA GLN A 180 6.35 -8.32 14.22
C GLN A 180 5.13 -7.56 13.69
N HIS A 181 5.31 -6.69 12.68
CA HIS A 181 4.18 -6.05 12.00
C HIS A 181 3.28 -7.06 11.29
N ALA A 182 3.86 -8.05 10.61
CA ALA A 182 3.11 -9.13 9.96
C ALA A 182 2.24 -9.91 10.96
N GLN A 183 2.79 -10.25 12.13
CA GLN A 183 2.05 -10.93 13.21
C GLN A 183 0.89 -10.07 13.75
N LEU A 184 1.11 -8.76 13.93
CA LEU A 184 0.06 -7.84 14.36
C LEU A 184 -1.04 -7.70 13.31
N ILE A 185 -0.70 -7.66 12.03
CA ILE A 185 -1.66 -7.66 10.92
C ILE A 185 -2.49 -8.95 10.94
N LEU A 186 -1.88 -10.12 11.11
CA LEU A 186 -2.60 -11.39 11.19
C LEU A 186 -3.53 -11.49 12.41
N ARG A 187 -3.11 -10.93 13.56
CA ARG A 187 -3.93 -10.95 14.79
C ARG A 187 -5.13 -10.00 14.73
N ASN A 188 -5.00 -8.87 14.05
CA ASN A 188 -6.01 -7.81 14.00
C ASN A 188 -6.75 -7.75 12.64
N GLY A 189 -6.36 -8.60 11.71
CA GLY A 189 -6.97 -8.67 10.38
C GLY A 189 -8.35 -9.34 10.40
N THR A 190 -9.08 -9.13 9.32
CA THR A 190 -10.33 -9.83 9.04
C THR A 190 -10.05 -11.22 8.48
N ARG A 191 -11.10 -12.06 8.34
CA ARG A 191 -10.99 -13.35 7.64
C ARG A 191 -10.48 -13.23 6.19
N ARG A 192 -10.50 -12.04 5.62
CA ARG A 192 -10.00 -11.70 4.27
C ARG A 192 -8.63 -11.00 4.33
N THR A 193 -7.75 -11.46 5.22
CA THR A 193 -6.39 -10.95 5.37
C THR A 193 -5.39 -12.05 5.04
N TRP A 194 -4.48 -11.79 4.11
CA TRP A 194 -3.44 -12.72 3.67
C TRP A 194 -2.06 -12.08 3.78
N VAL A 195 -1.11 -12.81 4.34
CA VAL A 195 0.27 -12.34 4.51
C VAL A 195 1.21 -13.30 3.81
N TYR A 196 1.91 -12.80 2.79
CA TYR A 196 2.96 -13.54 2.07
C TYR A 196 4.31 -13.20 2.67
N LEU A 197 5.04 -14.21 3.13
CA LEU A 197 6.36 -14.08 3.73
C LEU A 197 7.40 -14.59 2.73
N LEU A 198 8.28 -13.70 2.25
CA LEU A 198 9.32 -14.00 1.28
C LEU A 198 10.62 -14.37 2.03
N ASP A 199 11.03 -15.62 1.96
CA ASP A 199 12.25 -16.12 2.59
C ASP A 199 13.50 -15.50 1.94
N GLY A 200 14.52 -15.22 2.76
CA GLY A 200 15.76 -14.60 2.29
C GLY A 200 15.68 -13.09 2.05
N HIS A 201 14.53 -12.46 2.29
CA HIS A 201 14.32 -11.03 2.07
C HIS A 201 14.01 -10.28 3.37
N THR A 202 14.32 -8.97 3.36
CA THR A 202 14.04 -8.03 4.45
C THR A 202 13.01 -7.00 4.01
N HIS A 203 13.13 -5.74 4.42
CA HIS A 203 12.22 -4.63 4.02
C HIS A 203 12.29 -4.27 2.52
N ASP A 204 13.03 -5.03 1.72
CA ASP A 204 13.28 -4.81 0.28
C ASP A 204 12.37 -5.62 -0.67
N VAL A 205 11.25 -6.14 -0.19
CA VAL A 205 10.36 -7.07 -0.91
C VAL A 205 9.98 -6.58 -2.32
N VAL A 206 9.60 -5.31 -2.48
CA VAL A 206 9.27 -4.76 -3.81
C VAL A 206 10.48 -4.84 -4.75
N THR A 207 11.67 -4.56 -4.24
CA THR A 207 12.93 -4.65 -4.99
C THR A 207 13.24 -6.10 -5.37
N ALA A 208 13.01 -7.05 -4.47
CA ALA A 208 13.19 -8.48 -4.72
C ALA A 208 12.26 -8.97 -5.85
N ILE A 209 10.97 -8.68 -5.76
CA ILE A 209 9.97 -9.03 -6.79
C ILE A 209 10.31 -8.36 -8.14
N LYS A 210 10.80 -7.10 -8.10
CA LYS A 210 11.24 -6.39 -9.30
C LYS A 210 12.48 -7.04 -9.93
N ARG A 211 13.46 -7.45 -9.12
CA ARG A 211 14.66 -8.17 -9.59
C ARG A 211 14.31 -9.53 -10.19
N ALA A 212 13.30 -10.21 -9.66
CA ALA A 212 12.77 -11.44 -10.24
C ALA A 212 11.99 -11.19 -11.57
N GLY A 213 11.86 -9.93 -12.02
CA GLY A 213 11.22 -9.57 -13.28
C GLY A 213 9.70 -9.73 -13.27
N CYS A 214 9.08 -9.93 -12.12
CA CYS A 214 7.67 -10.32 -12.05
C CYS A 214 6.73 -9.25 -11.45
N LEU A 215 7.26 -8.11 -10.96
CA LEU A 215 6.42 -7.08 -10.30
C LEU A 215 5.24 -6.59 -11.17
N PRO A 216 5.38 -6.23 -12.46
CA PRO A 216 4.24 -5.80 -13.26
C PRO A 216 3.18 -6.89 -13.38
N LYS A 217 3.58 -8.14 -13.64
CA LYS A 217 2.64 -9.26 -13.76
C LYS A 217 1.93 -9.56 -12.43
N LEU A 218 2.66 -9.50 -11.30
CA LEU A 218 2.07 -9.65 -9.97
C LEU A 218 1.02 -8.56 -9.71
N LEU A 219 1.35 -7.29 -9.99
CA LEU A 219 0.39 -6.21 -9.87
C LEU A 219 -0.82 -6.40 -10.78
N GLY A 220 -0.63 -6.91 -12.01
CA GLY A 220 -1.71 -7.27 -12.91
C GLY A 220 -2.68 -8.30 -12.32
N LEU A 221 -2.15 -9.37 -11.70
CA LEU A 221 -2.95 -10.37 -11.00
C LEU A 221 -3.67 -9.77 -9.78
N LEU A 222 -2.96 -8.99 -8.98
CA LEU A 222 -3.49 -8.37 -7.77
C LEU A 222 -4.55 -7.29 -8.05
N THR A 223 -4.51 -6.64 -9.20
CA THR A 223 -5.46 -5.60 -9.60
C THR A 223 -6.50 -6.07 -10.61
N SER A 224 -6.54 -7.35 -10.93
CA SER A 224 -7.53 -7.94 -11.85
C SER A 224 -8.96 -7.81 -11.32
N GLU A 225 -9.93 -7.93 -12.20
CA GLU A 225 -11.37 -7.96 -11.86
C GLU A 225 -11.80 -9.30 -11.26
N GLU A 226 -11.04 -10.34 -11.52
CA GLU A 226 -11.28 -11.67 -10.99
C GLU A 226 -11.26 -11.69 -9.46
N GLY A 227 -11.92 -12.66 -8.88
CA GLY A 227 -11.85 -12.95 -7.45
C GLY A 227 -10.40 -13.13 -6.99
N PHE A 228 -10.11 -12.76 -5.76
CA PHE A 228 -8.78 -12.97 -5.21
C PHE A 228 -8.59 -14.45 -4.84
N GLU A 229 -7.56 -15.06 -5.40
CA GLU A 229 -7.17 -16.45 -5.15
C GLU A 229 -5.77 -16.49 -4.52
N PRO A 230 -5.66 -16.71 -3.20
CA PRO A 230 -4.37 -16.68 -2.49
C PRO A 230 -3.35 -17.67 -3.05
N ASP A 231 -3.78 -18.89 -3.38
CA ASP A 231 -2.90 -19.94 -3.91
C ASP A 231 -2.34 -19.60 -5.29
N ARG A 232 -3.10 -18.90 -6.12
CA ARG A 232 -2.64 -18.42 -7.42
C ARG A 232 -1.47 -17.44 -7.29
N ILE A 233 -1.54 -16.55 -6.31
CA ILE A 233 -0.44 -15.61 -6.01
C ILE A 233 0.78 -16.37 -5.47
N LEU A 234 0.56 -17.31 -4.56
CA LEU A 234 1.62 -18.15 -3.99
C LEU A 234 2.37 -18.94 -5.09
N GLN A 235 1.62 -19.60 -5.97
CA GLN A 235 2.18 -20.35 -7.10
C GLN A 235 2.91 -19.44 -8.08
N PHE A 236 2.33 -18.27 -8.40
CA PHE A 236 2.96 -17.28 -9.27
C PHE A 236 4.34 -16.85 -8.74
N LEU A 237 4.45 -16.52 -7.46
CA LEU A 237 5.71 -16.10 -6.86
C LEU A 237 6.75 -17.24 -6.87
N ARG A 238 6.33 -18.45 -6.55
CA ARG A 238 7.21 -19.65 -6.59
C ARG A 238 7.73 -19.96 -7.99
N MET A 239 6.91 -19.80 -9.03
CA MET A 239 7.34 -19.95 -10.43
C MET A 239 8.42 -18.93 -10.84
N HIS A 240 8.54 -17.80 -10.11
CA HIS A 240 9.58 -16.79 -10.31
C HIS A 240 10.75 -16.94 -9.32
N ASN A 241 10.94 -18.16 -8.76
CA ASN A 241 12.02 -18.52 -7.83
C ASN A 241 12.01 -17.73 -6.51
N LEU A 242 10.86 -17.19 -6.11
CA LEU A 242 10.69 -16.59 -4.80
C LEU A 242 10.15 -17.65 -3.83
N GLN A 243 10.92 -17.96 -2.78
CA GLN A 243 10.45 -18.84 -1.71
C GLN A 243 9.46 -18.07 -0.85
N VAL A 244 8.23 -18.56 -0.76
CA VAL A 244 7.13 -17.83 -0.11
C VAL A 244 6.27 -18.78 0.73
N THR A 245 5.93 -18.35 1.94
CA THR A 245 4.91 -18.94 2.81
C THR A 245 3.71 -18.02 2.93
N LEU A 246 2.51 -18.60 3.07
CA LEU A 246 1.26 -17.87 3.26
C LEU A 246 0.81 -17.98 4.71
N GLY A 247 0.70 -16.85 5.40
CA GLY A 247 0.06 -16.72 6.70
C GLY A 247 -1.39 -16.25 6.57
N MET A 248 -2.25 -16.82 7.42
CA MET A 248 -3.67 -16.47 7.51
C MET A 248 -4.05 -16.19 8.96
N PRO A 249 -5.06 -15.36 9.24
CA PRO A 249 -5.54 -15.11 10.59
C PRO A 249 -5.97 -16.40 11.30
N HIS A 250 -5.78 -16.46 12.60
CA HIS A 250 -6.28 -17.55 13.41
C HIS A 250 -7.81 -17.66 13.29
N GLY A 251 -8.31 -18.78 12.78
CA GLY A 251 -9.74 -19.03 12.55
C GLY A 251 -10.17 -19.10 11.08
N ALA A 252 -9.28 -18.82 10.12
CA ALA A 252 -9.58 -18.94 8.68
C ALA A 252 -9.37 -20.36 8.11
N LEU A 253 -9.01 -21.34 8.94
CA LEU A 253 -8.90 -22.75 8.56
C LEU A 253 -10.21 -23.46 8.86
N ALA A 254 -10.94 -23.80 7.81
CA ALA A 254 -12.06 -24.76 7.70
C ALA A 254 -13.40 -24.15 7.29
N THR A 255 -13.60 -24.00 6.02
CA THR A 255 -14.86 -24.40 5.36
C THR A 255 -14.50 -25.04 4.04
#